data_3682842fefc347e7a6b7fe53d196ec5b
#
_entry.id   3682842fefc347e7a6b7fe53d196ec5b
#
_cell.length_a   1.000
_cell.length_b   1.000
_cell.length_c   1.000
_cell.angle_alpha   90.00
_cell.angle_beta   90.00
_cell.angle_gamma   90.00
#
_symmetry.space_group_name_H-M   'P 1'
#
loop_
_entity.id
_entity.type
_entity.pdbx_description
1 polymer ?
#
loop_
_entity_poly.entity_id
_entity_poly.type
_entity_poly.pdbx_seq_one_letter_code
_entity_poly.pdbx_strand_id
1 'polypeptide(L)'
;MDKLKRYIIFLIGLFINSLGVSLITKAALGTSPISSIPYVLSLIFPFTLGQFTIYFSVLLVVLQLLILHRKFKVEHLQIPISIAFGYFIDLTMEMLSFVNPQLYIIKIAALLIGCAILGFGVYTELLANVAMLPGESFVRAVVEVWHTEFGVTKVTFDVSMSLTAVILSFVFCGQLQGVREGTIIAALLVGFIARTLGRWLKPFETILFKTTPDADSVSAETNASSIPNTVQVIAIGREYGSGGHDLGQELAKRLGFAFYDKDIIKLAAGTTGYSTQYITKNEETMTNSLLYDLVNQMYTYHADAESPKDKIFRTESEAIQTLAAKENCVIVGRAADYVLRE
;
A
#
# COMPACT_ATOMS: atom_id res chain seq x y z
N MET A 1 11.13 -16.09 20.71
CA MET A 1 11.17 -17.00 19.54
C MET A 1 10.55 -16.38 18.30
N ASP A 2 9.51 -15.58 18.42
CA ASP A 2 8.80 -15.02 17.24
C ASP A 2 9.62 -14.02 16.44
N LYS A 3 10.47 -13.22 17.07
CA LYS A 3 11.35 -12.26 16.35
C LYS A 3 12.32 -12.97 15.39
N LEU A 4 12.98 -14.04 15.85
CA LEU A 4 13.93 -14.79 15.01
C LEU A 4 13.22 -15.44 13.80
N LYS A 5 12.02 -16.02 14.03
CA LYS A 5 11.20 -16.57 12.93
C LYS A 5 10.87 -15.50 11.89
N ARG A 6 10.47 -14.31 12.32
CA ARG A 6 10.16 -13.18 11.42
C ARG A 6 11.37 -12.77 10.57
N TYR A 7 12.57 -12.67 11.18
CA TYR A 7 13.80 -12.38 10.43
C TYR A 7 14.15 -13.47 9.41
N ILE A 8 13.96 -14.75 9.75
CA ILE A 8 14.20 -15.87 8.83
C ILE A 8 13.21 -15.80 7.65
N ILE A 9 11.93 -15.59 7.92
CA ILE A 9 10.90 -15.46 6.88
C ILE A 9 11.19 -14.26 5.99
N PHE A 10 11.62 -13.14 6.56
CA PHE A 10 12.02 -11.96 5.82
C PHE A 10 13.20 -12.23 4.87
N LEU A 11 14.25 -12.91 5.34
CA LEU A 11 15.40 -13.28 4.51
C LEU A 11 15.02 -14.24 3.38
N ILE A 12 14.12 -15.19 3.66
CA ILE A 12 13.57 -16.09 2.62
C ILE A 12 12.78 -15.28 1.60
N GLY A 13 11.93 -14.35 2.04
CA GLY A 13 11.20 -13.45 1.17
C GLY A 13 12.12 -12.61 0.28
N LEU A 14 13.18 -12.06 0.88
CA LEU A 14 14.19 -11.26 0.18
C LEU A 14 14.93 -12.07 -0.90
N PHE A 15 15.25 -13.34 -0.61
CA PHE A 15 15.84 -14.25 -1.60
C PHE A 15 14.88 -14.58 -2.74
N ILE A 16 13.61 -14.87 -2.43
CA ILE A 16 12.58 -15.14 -3.43
C ILE A 16 12.32 -13.88 -4.29
N ASN A 17 12.31 -12.70 -3.67
CA ASN A 17 12.19 -11.42 -4.36
C ASN A 17 13.35 -11.24 -5.36
N SER A 18 14.61 -11.45 -4.92
CA SER A 18 15.78 -11.35 -5.80
C SER A 18 15.73 -12.34 -6.95
N LEU A 19 15.25 -13.58 -6.73
CA LEU A 19 15.06 -14.58 -7.77
C LEU A 19 14.03 -14.11 -8.82
N GLY A 20 12.93 -13.49 -8.37
CA GLY A 20 11.95 -12.89 -9.25
C GLY A 20 12.52 -11.76 -10.11
N VAL A 21 13.24 -10.82 -9.49
CA VAL A 21 13.93 -9.73 -10.22
C VAL A 21 14.89 -10.29 -11.27
N SER A 22 15.71 -11.28 -10.90
CA SER A 22 16.68 -11.88 -11.80
C SER A 22 16.02 -12.60 -12.98
N LEU A 23 14.93 -13.34 -12.75
CA LEU A 23 14.21 -14.02 -13.82
C LEU A 23 13.52 -13.05 -14.78
N ILE A 24 12.91 -11.99 -14.27
CA ILE A 24 12.34 -10.92 -15.10
C ILE A 24 13.42 -10.28 -15.96
N THR A 25 14.58 -9.99 -15.39
CA THR A 25 15.71 -9.40 -16.11
C THR A 25 16.26 -10.35 -17.19
N LYS A 26 16.38 -11.64 -16.87
CA LYS A 26 16.81 -12.69 -17.84
C LYS A 26 15.80 -12.93 -18.95
N ALA A 27 14.54 -12.60 -18.76
CA ALA A 27 13.53 -12.66 -19.83
C ALA A 27 13.82 -11.68 -20.99
N ALA A 28 14.72 -10.71 -20.81
CA ALA A 28 15.13 -9.72 -21.81
C ALA A 28 13.98 -8.91 -22.42
N LEU A 29 12.90 -8.69 -21.63
CA LEU A 29 11.76 -7.82 -21.95
C LEU A 29 11.72 -6.56 -21.05
N GLY A 30 12.79 -6.27 -20.33
CA GLY A 30 12.90 -5.23 -19.33
C GLY A 30 13.09 -5.81 -17.94
N THR A 31 12.92 -4.99 -16.91
CA THR A 31 13.00 -5.41 -15.49
C THR A 31 11.93 -4.72 -14.67
N SER A 32 11.88 -4.93 -13.35
CA SER A 32 10.95 -4.18 -12.50
C SER A 32 11.30 -2.68 -12.50
N PRO A 33 10.32 -1.77 -12.35
CA PRO A 33 10.56 -0.31 -12.40
C PRO A 33 11.68 0.16 -11.50
N ILE A 34 11.71 -0.29 -10.24
CA ILE A 34 12.72 0.11 -9.26
C ILE A 34 14.12 -0.41 -9.62
N SER A 35 14.21 -1.54 -10.30
CA SER A 35 15.47 -2.12 -10.75
C SER A 35 15.92 -1.59 -12.11
N SER A 36 15.11 -0.74 -12.77
CA SER A 36 15.38 -0.25 -14.13
C SER A 36 16.67 0.58 -14.21
N ILE A 37 16.87 1.51 -13.25
CA ILE A 37 18.08 2.33 -13.19
C ILE A 37 19.31 1.46 -12.90
N PRO A 38 19.36 0.63 -11.83
CA PRO A 38 20.44 -0.29 -11.58
C PRO A 38 20.78 -1.18 -12.78
N TYR A 39 19.74 -1.70 -13.47
CA TYR A 39 19.93 -2.58 -14.60
C TYR A 39 20.56 -1.87 -15.80
N VAL A 40 20.05 -0.70 -16.17
CA VAL A 40 20.66 0.09 -17.27
C VAL A 40 22.11 0.43 -16.95
N LEU A 41 22.42 0.84 -15.73
CA LEU A 41 23.78 1.15 -15.32
C LEU A 41 24.69 -0.08 -15.35
N SER A 42 24.19 -1.28 -15.00
CA SER A 42 24.96 -2.53 -15.08
C SER A 42 25.26 -2.97 -16.51
N LEU A 43 24.52 -2.49 -17.51
CA LEU A 43 24.81 -2.72 -18.93
C LEU A 43 25.91 -1.79 -19.46
N ILE A 44 26.14 -0.66 -18.79
CA ILE A 44 27.06 0.40 -19.23
C ILE A 44 28.41 0.30 -18.51
N PHE A 45 28.37 0.08 -17.21
CA PHE A 45 29.53 0.13 -16.34
C PHE A 45 29.95 -1.28 -15.86
N PRO A 46 31.23 -1.50 -15.48
CA PRO A 46 31.74 -2.82 -15.09
C PRO A 46 31.34 -3.25 -13.67
N PHE A 47 30.12 -2.97 -13.26
CA PHE A 47 29.54 -3.37 -11.99
C PHE A 47 28.30 -4.23 -12.20
N THR A 48 28.02 -5.11 -11.24
CA THR A 48 26.88 -6.03 -11.32
C THR A 48 25.55 -5.33 -11.06
N LEU A 49 24.45 -5.98 -11.44
CA LEU A 49 23.10 -5.51 -11.12
C LEU A 49 22.90 -5.36 -9.61
N GLY A 50 23.39 -6.33 -8.81
CA GLY A 50 23.30 -6.29 -7.36
C GLY A 50 24.08 -5.14 -6.76
N GLN A 51 25.32 -4.88 -7.25
CA GLN A 51 26.13 -3.74 -6.78
C GLN A 51 25.44 -2.41 -7.07
N PHE A 52 24.90 -2.21 -8.28
CA PHE A 52 24.14 -0.99 -8.57
C PHE A 52 22.86 -0.89 -7.74
N THR A 53 22.21 -2.03 -7.45
CA THR A 53 21.04 -2.04 -6.55
C THR A 53 21.42 -1.60 -5.14
N ILE A 54 22.58 -1.99 -4.62
CA ILE A 54 23.09 -1.52 -3.32
C ILE A 54 23.34 -0.01 -3.36
N TYR A 55 24.06 0.49 -4.36
CA TYR A 55 24.36 1.93 -4.48
C TYR A 55 23.08 2.77 -4.61
N PHE A 56 22.15 2.30 -5.42
CA PHE A 56 20.86 2.97 -5.60
C PHE A 56 20.01 2.94 -4.32
N SER A 57 20.01 1.83 -3.59
CA SER A 57 19.33 1.70 -2.30
C SER A 57 19.91 2.66 -1.26
N VAL A 58 21.23 2.78 -1.18
CA VAL A 58 21.89 3.76 -0.29
C VAL A 58 21.51 5.18 -0.68
N LEU A 59 21.46 5.50 -1.97
CA LEU A 59 21.01 6.80 -2.45
C LEU A 59 19.57 7.10 -1.99
N LEU A 60 18.66 6.14 -2.13
CA LEU A 60 17.26 6.30 -1.67
C LEU A 60 17.18 6.50 -0.16
N VAL A 61 17.97 5.78 0.62
CA VAL A 61 18.05 5.97 2.08
C VAL A 61 18.54 7.39 2.40
N VAL A 62 19.58 7.89 1.72
CA VAL A 62 20.07 9.26 1.92
C VAL A 62 19.00 10.29 1.57
N LEU A 63 18.30 10.13 0.43
CA LEU A 63 17.20 11.00 0.04
C LEU A 63 16.04 10.97 1.03
N GLN A 64 15.70 9.77 1.54
CA GLN A 64 14.70 9.61 2.60
C GLN A 64 15.07 10.39 3.85
N LEU A 65 16.34 10.35 4.25
CA LEU A 65 16.86 11.11 5.40
C LEU A 65 16.74 12.62 5.21
N LEU A 66 17.04 13.11 4.03
CA LEU A 66 16.92 14.53 3.68
C LEU A 66 15.45 15.00 3.73
N ILE A 67 14.50 14.15 3.33
CA ILE A 67 13.07 14.47 3.32
C ILE A 67 12.48 14.45 4.74
N LEU A 68 12.79 13.44 5.56
CA LEU A 68 12.21 13.25 6.89
C LEU A 68 12.80 14.15 8.00
N HIS A 69 13.91 14.79 7.76
CA HIS A 69 14.62 15.80 8.60
C HIS A 69 14.88 15.45 10.09
N ARG A 70 14.23 14.49 10.73
CA ARG A 70 14.44 14.19 12.20
C ARG A 70 13.84 12.89 12.75
N LYS A 71 13.19 12.04 11.99
CA LYS A 71 12.49 10.86 12.57
C LYS A 71 13.22 9.53 12.29
N PHE A 72 14.42 9.41 12.84
CA PHE A 72 15.26 8.23 12.71
C PHE A 72 14.97 7.20 13.82
N LYS A 73 14.27 6.13 13.54
CA LYS A 73 14.26 4.96 14.44
C LYS A 73 14.26 3.57 13.78
N VAL A 74 13.85 3.44 12.53
CA VAL A 74 13.71 2.11 11.88
C VAL A 74 14.72 1.88 10.74
N GLU A 75 15.43 2.91 10.32
CA GLU A 75 16.18 2.94 9.06
C GLU A 75 17.56 2.30 9.12
N HIS A 76 18.11 2.05 10.31
CA HIS A 76 19.42 1.42 10.44
C HIS A 76 19.50 0.00 9.86
N LEU A 77 18.36 -0.70 9.77
CA LEU A 77 18.27 -2.04 9.17
C LEU A 77 18.20 -2.00 7.63
N GLN A 78 17.86 -0.86 7.03
CA GLN A 78 17.69 -0.77 5.56
C GLN A 78 19.02 -0.95 4.82
N ILE A 79 20.13 -0.43 5.35
CA ILE A 79 21.45 -0.57 4.72
C ILE A 79 21.91 -2.04 4.70
N PRO A 80 21.96 -2.76 5.85
CA PRO A 80 22.28 -4.18 5.84
C PRO A 80 21.36 -5.03 4.94
N ILE A 81 20.07 -4.73 4.93
CA ILE A 81 19.09 -5.41 4.09
C ILE A 81 19.37 -5.14 2.60
N SER A 82 19.71 -3.91 2.24
CA SER A 82 20.05 -3.54 0.87
C SER A 82 21.29 -4.27 0.37
N ILE A 83 22.30 -4.42 1.25
CA ILE A 83 23.50 -5.17 0.95
C ILE A 83 23.15 -6.65 0.72
N ALA A 84 22.38 -7.25 1.62
CA ALA A 84 21.92 -8.63 1.49
C ALA A 84 21.11 -8.84 0.20
N PHE A 85 20.20 -7.91 -0.11
CA PHE A 85 19.37 -7.97 -1.30
C PHE A 85 20.20 -7.90 -2.59
N GLY A 86 21.19 -6.99 -2.68
CA GLY A 86 22.08 -6.90 -3.80
C GLY A 86 22.93 -8.16 -4.00
N TYR A 87 23.45 -8.75 -2.91
CA TYR A 87 24.14 -10.04 -2.98
C TYR A 87 23.22 -11.17 -3.46
N PHE A 88 21.97 -11.20 -3.01
CA PHE A 88 21.01 -12.20 -3.46
C PHE A 88 20.66 -12.00 -4.95
N ILE A 89 20.59 -10.76 -5.45
CA ILE A 89 20.39 -10.49 -6.87
C ILE A 89 21.57 -11.06 -7.68
N ASP A 90 22.80 -10.79 -7.29
CA ASP A 90 23.97 -11.30 -8.02
C ASP A 90 24.03 -12.83 -7.99
N LEU A 91 23.78 -13.43 -6.83
CA LEU A 91 23.70 -14.89 -6.67
C LEU A 91 22.61 -15.50 -7.56
N THR A 92 21.41 -14.92 -7.58
CA THR A 92 20.30 -15.44 -8.39
C THR A 92 20.49 -15.17 -9.89
N MET A 93 21.17 -14.09 -10.26
CA MET A 93 21.58 -13.83 -11.65
C MET A 93 22.58 -14.88 -12.15
N GLU A 94 23.50 -15.33 -11.29
CA GLU A 94 24.43 -16.40 -11.59
C GLU A 94 23.75 -17.76 -11.65
N MET A 95 22.89 -18.07 -10.67
CA MET A 95 22.07 -19.28 -10.65
C MET A 95 21.21 -19.44 -11.90
N LEU A 96 20.68 -18.35 -12.44
CA LEU A 96 19.87 -18.29 -13.66
C LEU A 96 20.70 -18.04 -14.94
N SER A 97 22.02 -18.28 -14.92
CA SER A 97 22.89 -18.06 -16.09
C SER A 97 22.50 -18.90 -17.30
N PHE A 98 21.90 -20.08 -17.07
CA PHE A 98 21.38 -20.95 -18.10
C PHE A 98 20.10 -20.46 -18.78
N VAL A 99 19.38 -19.48 -18.16
CA VAL A 99 18.15 -18.91 -18.70
C VAL A 99 18.51 -17.86 -19.74
N ASN A 100 18.34 -18.18 -21.01
CA ASN A 100 18.55 -17.27 -22.14
C ASN A 100 17.46 -17.52 -23.20
N PRO A 101 16.24 -17.06 -22.97
CA PRO A 101 15.13 -17.32 -23.87
C PRO A 101 15.30 -16.57 -25.20
N GLN A 102 15.28 -17.30 -26.34
CA GLN A 102 15.37 -16.70 -27.66
C GLN A 102 14.00 -16.40 -28.25
N LEU A 103 13.04 -17.30 -28.04
CA LEU A 103 11.68 -17.14 -28.56
C LEU A 103 10.88 -16.16 -27.70
N TYR A 104 10.14 -15.25 -28.35
CA TYR A 104 9.35 -14.23 -27.66
C TYR A 104 8.32 -14.81 -26.68
N ILE A 105 7.68 -15.94 -27.04
CA ILE A 105 6.74 -16.65 -26.17
C ILE A 105 7.43 -17.13 -24.88
N ILE A 106 8.67 -17.66 -24.98
CA ILE A 106 9.42 -18.11 -23.82
C ILE A 106 9.86 -16.91 -22.97
N LYS A 107 10.17 -15.76 -23.58
CA LYS A 107 10.46 -14.52 -22.88
C LYS A 107 9.25 -14.05 -22.05
N ILE A 108 8.05 -14.07 -22.66
CA ILE A 108 6.81 -13.74 -21.94
C ILE A 108 6.55 -14.74 -20.80
N ALA A 109 6.70 -16.03 -21.04
CA ALA A 109 6.53 -17.05 -20.00
C ALA A 109 7.51 -16.82 -18.84
N ALA A 110 8.80 -16.58 -19.11
CA ALA A 110 9.81 -16.27 -18.11
C ALA A 110 9.46 -14.98 -17.33
N LEU A 111 8.98 -13.94 -18.02
CA LEU A 111 8.52 -12.69 -17.40
C LEU A 111 7.35 -12.94 -16.44
N LEU A 112 6.33 -13.68 -16.87
CA LEU A 112 5.13 -13.95 -16.05
C LEU A 112 5.49 -14.80 -14.81
N ILE A 113 6.31 -15.83 -14.98
CA ILE A 113 6.83 -16.65 -13.87
C ILE A 113 7.66 -15.77 -12.91
N GLY A 114 8.55 -14.92 -13.46
CA GLY A 114 9.32 -13.96 -12.68
C GLY A 114 8.45 -13.00 -11.88
N CYS A 115 7.39 -12.47 -12.48
CA CYS A 115 6.42 -11.61 -11.78
C CYS A 115 5.69 -12.38 -10.66
N ALA A 116 5.34 -13.65 -10.88
CA ALA A 116 4.71 -14.48 -9.86
C ALA A 116 5.66 -14.73 -8.67
N ILE A 117 6.90 -15.09 -8.94
CA ILE A 117 7.94 -15.28 -7.92
C ILE A 117 8.20 -13.98 -7.16
N LEU A 118 8.36 -12.86 -7.88
CA LEU A 118 8.58 -11.55 -7.29
C LEU A 118 7.41 -11.14 -6.39
N GLY A 119 6.17 -11.30 -6.86
CA GLY A 119 4.98 -10.99 -6.08
C GLY A 119 4.85 -11.85 -4.81
N PHE A 120 5.24 -13.13 -4.90
CA PHE A 120 5.30 -14.01 -3.72
C PHE A 120 6.42 -13.60 -2.75
N GLY A 121 7.59 -13.18 -3.25
CA GLY A 121 8.67 -12.63 -2.43
C GLY A 121 8.24 -11.40 -1.67
N VAL A 122 7.64 -10.43 -2.36
CA VAL A 122 7.08 -9.20 -1.75
C VAL A 122 6.04 -9.55 -0.68
N TYR A 123 5.11 -10.46 -0.97
CA TYR A 123 4.13 -10.91 0.02
C TYR A 123 4.80 -11.51 1.28
N THR A 124 5.85 -12.34 1.10
CA THR A 124 6.56 -12.98 2.22
C THR A 124 7.33 -11.95 3.07
N GLU A 125 7.92 -10.93 2.45
CA GLU A 125 8.56 -9.81 3.16
C GLU A 125 7.56 -9.04 4.02
N LEU A 126 6.38 -8.75 3.46
CA LEU A 126 5.30 -8.06 4.16
C LEU A 126 4.76 -8.87 5.33
N LEU A 127 4.56 -10.18 5.12
CA LEU A 127 4.11 -11.10 6.17
C LEU A 127 5.08 -11.12 7.36
N ALA A 128 6.38 -11.02 7.10
CA ALA A 128 7.39 -10.98 8.14
C ALA A 128 7.32 -9.69 9.00
N ASN A 129 6.89 -8.57 8.40
CA ASN A 129 6.77 -7.26 9.05
C ASN A 129 8.00 -6.88 9.88
N VAL A 130 9.20 -7.02 9.29
CA VAL A 130 10.49 -6.73 9.96
C VAL A 130 11.04 -5.39 9.52
N ALA A 131 11.11 -5.19 8.20
CA ALA A 131 11.63 -3.96 7.60
C ALA A 131 11.09 -3.82 6.17
N MET A 132 11.21 -2.63 5.61
CA MET A 132 10.85 -2.33 4.23
C MET A 132 12.11 -2.11 3.40
N LEU A 133 12.07 -2.50 2.14
CA LEU A 133 13.12 -2.15 1.18
C LEU A 133 13.19 -0.63 0.97
N PRO A 134 14.37 -0.07 0.70
CA PRO A 134 14.56 1.38 0.58
C PRO A 134 13.63 2.07 -0.41
N GLY A 135 13.27 1.41 -1.52
CA GLY A 135 12.35 1.97 -2.50
C GLY A 135 10.95 2.22 -1.96
N GLU A 136 10.40 1.27 -1.22
CA GLU A 136 9.07 1.38 -0.61
C GLU A 136 9.09 2.36 0.57
N SER A 137 10.15 2.29 1.37
CA SER A 137 10.36 3.23 2.48
C SER A 137 10.48 4.67 1.99
N PHE A 138 11.16 4.91 0.87
CA PHE A 138 11.25 6.23 0.25
C PHE A 138 9.88 6.75 -0.18
N VAL A 139 9.08 5.93 -0.86
CA VAL A 139 7.71 6.28 -1.24
C VAL A 139 6.87 6.61 0.00
N ARG A 140 7.00 5.82 1.08
CA ARG A 140 6.30 6.07 2.34
C ARG A 140 6.73 7.40 2.99
N ALA A 141 8.03 7.74 2.96
CA ALA A 141 8.53 9.02 3.45
C ALA A 141 7.95 10.20 2.66
N VAL A 142 7.85 10.07 1.34
CA VAL A 142 7.19 11.06 0.47
C VAL A 142 5.73 11.23 0.86
N VAL A 143 5.00 10.14 1.04
CA VAL A 143 3.59 10.15 1.46
C VAL A 143 3.42 10.84 2.82
N GLU A 144 4.29 10.54 3.79
CA GLU A 144 4.22 11.12 5.13
C GLU A 144 4.46 12.64 5.13
N VAL A 145 5.41 13.13 4.34
CA VAL A 145 5.78 14.56 4.32
C VAL A 145 4.81 15.39 3.47
N TRP A 146 4.41 14.89 2.32
CA TRP A 146 3.52 15.64 1.39
C TRP A 146 2.05 15.25 1.50
N HIS A 147 1.69 14.36 2.43
CA HIS A 147 0.31 13.91 2.65
C HIS A 147 -0.39 13.43 1.38
N THR A 148 0.36 12.73 0.51
CA THR A 148 -0.14 12.17 -0.73
C THR A 148 -0.68 10.75 -0.53
N GLU A 149 -1.42 10.23 -1.50
CA GLU A 149 -1.86 8.83 -1.46
C GLU A 149 -0.72 7.89 -1.86
N PHE A 150 -0.54 6.80 -1.10
CA PHE A 150 0.55 5.85 -1.33
C PHE A 150 0.52 5.24 -2.74
N GLY A 151 -0.65 4.83 -3.24
CA GLY A 151 -0.79 4.23 -4.56
C GLY A 151 -0.35 5.17 -5.69
N VAL A 152 -0.83 6.42 -5.67
CA VAL A 152 -0.47 7.44 -6.67
C VAL A 152 1.02 7.77 -6.58
N THR A 153 1.55 7.94 -5.37
CA THR A 153 2.96 8.25 -5.15
C THR A 153 3.86 7.11 -5.63
N LYS A 154 3.46 5.85 -5.37
CA LYS A 154 4.21 4.67 -5.81
C LYS A 154 4.23 4.57 -7.34
N VAL A 155 3.10 4.77 -8.02
CA VAL A 155 3.06 4.78 -9.50
C VAL A 155 3.91 5.90 -10.06
N THR A 156 3.81 7.10 -9.50
CA THR A 156 4.62 8.25 -9.93
C THR A 156 6.11 7.96 -9.76
N PHE A 157 6.49 7.33 -8.64
CA PHE A 157 7.85 6.89 -8.40
C PHE A 157 8.29 5.85 -9.43
N ASP A 158 7.53 4.81 -9.67
CA ASP A 158 7.86 3.74 -10.62
C ASP A 158 7.98 4.26 -12.06
N VAL A 159 7.08 5.16 -12.47
CA VAL A 159 7.15 5.85 -13.77
C VAL A 159 8.40 6.72 -13.86
N SER A 160 8.72 7.49 -12.80
CA SER A 160 9.93 8.33 -12.77
C SER A 160 11.21 7.49 -12.85
N MET A 161 11.26 6.33 -12.18
CA MET A 161 12.39 5.40 -12.25
C MET A 161 12.56 4.85 -13.67
N SER A 162 11.47 4.39 -14.28
CA SER A 162 11.48 3.87 -15.65
C SER A 162 11.88 4.94 -16.67
N LEU A 163 11.34 6.15 -16.54
CA LEU A 163 11.68 7.28 -17.42
C LEU A 163 13.15 7.69 -17.29
N THR A 164 13.65 7.77 -16.06
CA THR A 164 15.07 8.05 -15.80
C THR A 164 15.97 6.99 -16.41
N ALA A 165 15.60 5.71 -16.29
CA ALA A 165 16.34 4.59 -16.91
C ALA A 165 16.33 4.70 -18.43
N VAL A 166 15.21 5.09 -19.06
CA VAL A 166 15.12 5.35 -20.51
C VAL A 166 16.07 6.47 -20.91
N ILE A 167 16.07 7.59 -20.21
CA ILE A 167 16.96 8.73 -20.48
C ILE A 167 18.43 8.31 -20.37
N LEU A 168 18.80 7.61 -19.28
CA LEU A 168 20.16 7.10 -19.10
C LEU A 168 20.57 6.15 -20.22
N SER A 169 19.67 5.25 -20.65
CA SER A 169 19.92 4.34 -21.75
C SER A 169 20.23 5.07 -23.05
N PHE A 170 19.45 6.09 -23.40
CA PHE A 170 19.71 6.89 -24.59
C PHE A 170 20.97 7.73 -24.49
N VAL A 171 21.25 8.33 -23.34
CA VAL A 171 22.43 9.18 -23.14
C VAL A 171 23.72 8.39 -23.25
N PHE A 172 23.77 7.18 -22.68
CA PHE A 172 25.01 6.41 -22.62
C PHE A 172 25.13 5.33 -23.71
N CYS A 173 24.02 4.72 -24.15
CA CYS A 173 24.03 3.65 -25.14
C CYS A 173 23.57 4.10 -26.54
N GLY A 174 22.97 5.28 -26.69
CA GLY A 174 22.38 5.74 -27.95
C GLY A 174 21.14 4.96 -28.41
N GLN A 175 20.72 3.98 -27.66
CA GLN A 175 19.57 3.10 -27.94
C GLN A 175 18.84 2.67 -26.67
N LEU A 176 17.58 2.27 -26.82
CA LEU A 176 16.77 1.83 -25.68
C LEU A 176 17.19 0.42 -25.25
N GLN A 177 17.81 0.31 -24.07
CA GLN A 177 18.19 -0.95 -23.43
C GLN A 177 17.65 -0.98 -21.98
N GLY A 178 17.35 -2.15 -21.49
CA GLY A 178 16.99 -2.38 -20.08
C GLY A 178 15.55 -2.06 -19.70
N VAL A 179 14.86 -1.17 -20.42
CA VAL A 179 13.45 -0.83 -20.20
C VAL A 179 12.66 -1.18 -21.45
N ARG A 180 11.63 -2.03 -21.30
CA ARG A 180 10.77 -2.49 -22.39
C ARG A 180 9.36 -2.74 -21.88
N GLU A 181 8.52 -3.34 -22.73
CA GLU A 181 7.14 -3.73 -22.42
C GLU A 181 6.99 -4.54 -21.13
N GLY A 182 7.95 -5.41 -20.82
CA GLY A 182 7.97 -6.21 -19.59
C GLY A 182 8.08 -5.37 -18.32
N THR A 183 8.68 -4.18 -18.38
CA THR A 183 8.74 -3.28 -17.21
C THR A 183 7.35 -2.78 -16.82
N ILE A 184 6.51 -2.47 -17.82
CA ILE A 184 5.12 -2.05 -17.57
C ILE A 184 4.31 -3.23 -17.04
N ILE A 185 4.47 -4.42 -17.65
CA ILE A 185 3.79 -5.64 -17.21
C ILE A 185 4.19 -5.98 -15.77
N ALA A 186 5.47 -5.91 -15.43
CA ALA A 186 5.95 -6.18 -14.07
C ALA A 186 5.39 -5.16 -13.07
N ALA A 187 5.37 -3.87 -13.40
CA ALA A 187 4.79 -2.82 -12.55
C ALA A 187 3.34 -3.14 -12.15
N LEU A 188 2.54 -3.60 -13.10
CA LEU A 188 1.13 -3.89 -12.87
C LEU A 188 0.92 -5.25 -12.19
N LEU A 189 1.60 -6.28 -12.67
CA LEU A 189 1.32 -7.66 -12.30
C LEU A 189 1.86 -8.03 -10.92
N VAL A 190 3.04 -7.54 -10.54
CA VAL A 190 3.66 -7.87 -9.23
C VAL A 190 2.80 -7.39 -8.08
N GLY A 191 2.31 -6.15 -8.12
CA GLY A 191 1.42 -5.60 -7.11
C GLY A 191 0.10 -6.37 -7.02
N PHE A 192 -0.49 -6.72 -8.17
CA PHE A 192 -1.72 -7.52 -8.23
C PHE A 192 -1.54 -8.91 -7.61
N ILE A 193 -0.42 -9.60 -7.93
CA ILE A 193 -0.11 -10.94 -7.38
C ILE A 193 0.11 -10.85 -5.87
N ALA A 194 0.95 -9.94 -5.40
CA ALA A 194 1.24 -9.77 -3.97
C ALA A 194 -0.05 -9.57 -3.15
N ARG A 195 -0.96 -8.74 -3.66
CA ARG A 195 -2.26 -8.50 -3.03
C ARG A 195 -3.18 -9.72 -3.04
N THR A 196 -3.26 -10.41 -4.19
CA THR A 196 -4.10 -11.61 -4.32
C THR A 196 -3.63 -12.70 -3.35
N LEU A 197 -2.31 -12.89 -3.25
CA LEU A 197 -1.72 -13.79 -2.27
C LEU A 197 -2.02 -13.36 -0.83
N GLY A 198 -1.95 -12.06 -0.52
CA GLY A 198 -2.29 -11.52 0.79
C GLY A 198 -3.73 -11.85 1.22
N ARG A 199 -4.68 -11.83 0.26
CA ARG A 199 -6.07 -12.22 0.54
C ARG A 199 -6.24 -13.73 0.73
N TRP A 200 -5.59 -14.53 -0.10
CA TRP A 200 -5.77 -15.99 -0.09
C TRP A 200 -5.01 -16.67 1.05
N LEU A 201 -3.87 -16.13 1.45
CA LEU A 201 -3.01 -16.69 2.47
C LEU A 201 -3.23 -16.08 3.87
N LYS A 202 -4.20 -15.17 4.04
CA LYS A 202 -4.57 -14.61 5.33
C LYS A 202 -4.79 -15.64 6.44
N PRO A 203 -5.45 -16.81 6.20
CA PRO A 203 -5.58 -17.85 7.21
C PRO A 203 -4.24 -18.53 7.59
N PHE A 204 -3.23 -18.49 6.71
CA PHE A 204 -1.88 -19.00 7.04
C PHE A 204 -1.10 -18.07 7.97
N GLU A 205 -1.34 -16.79 7.91
CA GLU A 205 -0.74 -15.78 8.79
C GLU A 205 -1.07 -16.07 10.26
N THR A 206 -2.32 -16.32 10.55
CA THR A 206 -2.79 -16.66 11.91
C THR A 206 -2.20 -17.97 12.45
N ILE A 207 -1.94 -18.95 11.57
CA ILE A 207 -1.31 -20.22 11.92
C ILE A 207 0.19 -20.04 12.18
N LEU A 208 0.88 -19.24 11.34
CA LEU A 208 2.33 -19.10 11.39
C LEU A 208 2.80 -18.25 12.56
N PHE A 209 2.06 -17.20 12.91
CA PHE A 209 2.46 -16.24 13.93
C PHE A 209 1.66 -16.34 15.24
N LYS A 210 0.72 -17.28 15.42
CA LYS A 210 -0.14 -17.33 16.60
C LYS A 210 -0.49 -15.91 17.08
N THR A 211 -1.03 -15.10 16.18
CA THR A 211 -1.53 -13.79 16.57
C THR A 211 -2.71 -14.09 17.48
N THR A 212 -2.56 -13.85 18.78
CA THR A 212 -3.72 -13.59 19.63
C THR A 212 -4.52 -12.54 18.86
N PRO A 213 -5.84 -12.73 18.68
CA PRO A 213 -6.67 -11.72 18.05
C PRO A 213 -6.34 -10.38 18.71
N ASP A 214 -6.04 -9.38 17.92
CA ASP A 214 -5.69 -8.05 18.41
C ASP A 214 -6.71 -7.66 19.47
N ALA A 215 -6.21 -7.22 20.63
CA ALA A 215 -7.04 -6.80 21.75
C ALA A 215 -7.99 -5.64 21.39
N ASP A 216 -7.84 -5.07 20.22
CA ASP A 216 -8.68 -4.02 19.66
C ASP A 216 -10.01 -4.53 19.07
N SER A 217 -10.12 -5.85 18.77
CA SER A 217 -11.40 -6.46 18.37
C SER A 217 -12.18 -7.07 19.54
N VAL A 218 -11.60 -7.13 20.73
CA VAL A 218 -12.24 -7.72 21.94
C VAL A 218 -12.83 -6.63 22.86
N SER A 219 -12.55 -5.35 22.60
CA SER A 219 -13.17 -4.26 23.39
C SER A 219 -14.61 -3.91 22.99
N ALA A 220 -15.18 -4.59 22.00
CA ALA A 220 -16.57 -4.40 21.59
C ALA A 220 -17.56 -5.40 22.23
N GLU A 221 -17.07 -6.45 22.92
CA GLU A 221 -17.97 -7.50 23.45
C GLU A 221 -18.16 -7.51 24.98
N THR A 222 -17.68 -6.53 25.72
CA THR A 222 -17.84 -6.57 27.18
C THR A 222 -18.38 -5.27 27.77
N ASN A 223 -19.52 -4.80 27.28
CA ASN A 223 -20.41 -3.94 28.05
C ASN A 223 -21.87 -4.02 27.57
N ALA A 224 -22.35 -5.19 27.24
CA ALA A 224 -23.78 -5.47 27.16
C ALA A 224 -24.32 -5.82 28.56
N SER A 225 -24.31 -4.85 29.47
CA SER A 225 -25.07 -4.98 30.69
C SER A 225 -25.78 -3.66 30.98
N SER A 226 -27.11 -3.73 30.85
CA SER A 226 -28.12 -2.74 31.28
C SER A 226 -28.22 -1.45 30.46
N ILE A 227 -28.93 -1.51 29.33
CA ILE A 227 -29.56 -0.34 28.72
C ILE A 227 -31.02 -0.29 29.17
N PRO A 228 -31.39 0.61 30.06
CA PRO A 228 -32.80 1.00 30.22
C PRO A 228 -32.97 2.33 29.44
N ASN A 229 -33.53 2.22 28.31
CA ASN A 229 -34.15 3.18 27.40
C ASN A 229 -33.61 2.90 25.98
N THR A 230 -34.51 2.39 25.14
CA THR A 230 -34.25 2.20 23.71
C THR A 230 -33.99 3.56 23.09
N VAL A 231 -32.69 3.87 22.87
CA VAL A 231 -32.28 5.03 22.09
C VAL A 231 -32.82 4.83 20.68
N GLN A 232 -33.58 5.77 20.17
CA GLN A 232 -34.13 5.72 18.82
C GLN A 232 -33.25 6.51 17.88
N VAL A 233 -32.77 5.85 16.81
CA VAL A 233 -31.95 6.46 15.77
C VAL A 233 -32.68 6.35 14.45
N ILE A 234 -32.77 7.48 13.73
CA ILE A 234 -33.33 7.53 12.38
C ILE A 234 -32.23 7.90 11.41
N ALA A 235 -31.83 6.94 10.56
CA ALA A 235 -30.88 7.18 9.49
C ALA A 235 -31.63 7.54 8.21
N ILE A 236 -31.25 8.66 7.58
CA ILE A 236 -31.82 9.12 6.29
C ILE A 236 -30.75 9.05 5.22
N GLY A 237 -30.85 8.09 4.29
CA GLY A 237 -30.07 8.06 3.07
C GLY A 237 -30.51 9.18 2.12
N ARG A 238 -29.53 9.87 1.48
CA ARG A 238 -29.87 10.95 0.55
C ARG A 238 -28.97 10.95 -0.69
N GLU A 239 -29.51 11.44 -1.79
CA GLU A 239 -28.75 11.90 -2.94
C GLU A 239 -28.57 13.41 -2.90
N TYR A 240 -27.56 13.93 -3.61
CA TYR A 240 -27.33 15.38 -3.68
C TYR A 240 -28.55 16.10 -4.29
N GLY A 241 -29.04 17.13 -3.63
CA GLY A 241 -30.20 17.89 -4.09
C GLY A 241 -31.57 17.27 -3.80
N SER A 242 -31.65 16.12 -3.10
CA SER A 242 -32.94 15.44 -2.80
C SER A 242 -33.78 16.06 -1.69
N GLY A 243 -33.29 17.12 -1.00
CA GLY A 243 -33.95 17.73 0.13
C GLY A 243 -33.87 16.93 1.44
N GLY A 244 -33.09 15.84 1.46
CA GLY A 244 -32.96 14.96 2.64
C GLY A 244 -32.41 15.67 3.90
N HIS A 245 -31.63 16.73 3.74
CA HIS A 245 -31.15 17.56 4.86
C HIS A 245 -32.30 18.28 5.55
N ASP A 246 -33.13 18.98 4.78
CA ASP A 246 -34.24 19.78 5.30
C ASP A 246 -35.29 18.87 5.93
N LEU A 247 -35.57 17.71 5.32
CA LEU A 247 -36.44 16.69 5.86
C LEU A 247 -35.93 16.15 7.19
N GLY A 248 -34.64 15.82 7.27
CA GLY A 248 -34.01 15.30 8.50
C GLY A 248 -34.05 16.31 9.63
N GLN A 249 -33.78 17.58 9.33
CA GLN A 249 -33.81 18.66 10.29
C GLN A 249 -35.23 18.91 10.84
N GLU A 250 -36.22 18.94 9.95
CA GLU A 250 -37.65 19.12 10.38
C GLU A 250 -38.14 17.92 11.19
N LEU A 251 -37.75 16.70 10.80
CA LEU A 251 -38.08 15.48 11.54
C LEU A 251 -37.47 15.48 12.93
N ALA A 252 -36.19 15.80 13.06
CA ALA A 252 -35.50 15.92 14.34
C ALA A 252 -36.18 16.94 15.26
N LYS A 253 -36.55 18.11 14.73
CA LYS A 253 -37.25 19.16 15.44
C LYS A 253 -38.65 18.71 15.96
N ARG A 254 -39.41 17.98 15.15
CA ARG A 254 -40.73 17.46 15.53
C ARG A 254 -40.65 16.37 16.59
N LEU A 255 -39.62 15.53 16.55
CA LEU A 255 -39.44 14.45 17.50
C LEU A 255 -38.67 14.84 18.74
N GLY A 256 -38.07 16.05 18.78
CA GLY A 256 -37.18 16.48 19.86
C GLY A 256 -35.87 15.69 19.89
N PHE A 257 -35.41 15.19 18.74
CA PHE A 257 -34.17 14.42 18.56
C PHE A 257 -33.02 15.32 18.18
N ALA A 258 -31.79 14.90 18.52
CA ALA A 258 -30.59 15.56 18.02
C ALA A 258 -30.50 15.38 16.50
N PHE A 259 -29.91 16.36 15.81
CA PHE A 259 -29.73 16.32 14.35
C PHE A 259 -28.25 16.35 13.99
N TYR A 260 -27.80 15.36 13.17
CA TYR A 260 -26.43 15.22 12.75
C TYR A 260 -26.34 15.09 11.23
N ASP A 261 -25.55 15.97 10.60
CA ASP A 261 -25.18 15.90 9.19
C ASP A 261 -23.68 16.23 9.03
N LYS A 262 -23.33 17.50 8.85
CA LYS A 262 -21.93 17.94 8.68
C LYS A 262 -21.11 17.91 9.97
N ASP A 263 -21.73 17.84 11.12
CA ASP A 263 -21.04 17.84 12.42
C ASP A 263 -20.28 16.54 12.69
N ILE A 264 -20.68 15.42 12.06
CA ILE A 264 -19.94 14.16 12.09
C ILE A 264 -18.52 14.33 11.50
N ILE A 265 -18.38 15.12 10.44
CA ILE A 265 -17.07 15.44 9.83
C ILE A 265 -16.14 16.13 10.83
N LYS A 266 -16.67 17.05 11.64
CA LYS A 266 -15.87 17.77 12.64
C LYS A 266 -15.38 16.86 13.75
N LEU A 267 -16.25 15.93 14.17
CA LEU A 267 -15.90 14.91 15.16
C LEU A 267 -14.83 13.96 14.62
N ALA A 268 -14.99 13.45 13.40
CA ALA A 268 -14.00 12.62 12.73
C ALA A 268 -12.67 13.35 12.56
N ALA A 269 -12.67 14.62 12.15
CA ALA A 269 -11.44 15.43 12.01
C ALA A 269 -10.68 15.57 13.33
N GLY A 270 -11.38 15.74 14.45
CA GLY A 270 -10.76 15.84 15.77
C GLY A 270 -10.01 14.58 16.21
N THR A 271 -10.44 13.41 15.78
CA THR A 271 -9.86 12.12 16.14
C THR A 271 -8.79 11.62 15.17
N THR A 272 -8.89 11.96 13.89
CA THR A 272 -7.93 11.51 12.85
C THR A 272 -6.67 12.37 12.75
N GLY A 273 -6.68 13.60 13.27
CA GLY A 273 -5.62 14.59 13.08
C GLY A 273 -5.61 15.23 11.68
N TYR A 274 -6.57 14.89 10.81
CA TYR A 274 -6.74 15.53 9.50
C TYR A 274 -7.52 16.84 9.62
N SER A 275 -7.22 17.81 8.75
CA SER A 275 -8.03 19.04 8.68
C SER A 275 -9.42 18.73 8.10
N THR A 276 -10.44 19.47 8.56
CA THR A 276 -11.82 19.36 8.05
C THR A 276 -11.86 19.53 6.52
N GLN A 277 -11.03 20.43 5.96
CA GLN A 277 -10.90 20.65 4.52
C GLN A 277 -10.36 19.43 3.79
N TYR A 278 -9.38 18.72 4.37
CA TYR A 278 -8.83 17.50 3.80
C TYR A 278 -9.85 16.38 3.73
N ILE A 279 -10.62 16.19 4.81
CA ILE A 279 -11.69 15.19 4.87
C ILE A 279 -12.76 15.50 3.82
N THR A 280 -13.30 16.71 3.80
CA THR A 280 -14.33 17.13 2.84
C THR A 280 -13.85 16.95 1.39
N LYS A 281 -12.63 17.32 1.07
CA LYS A 281 -12.07 17.17 -0.28
C LYS A 281 -11.94 15.70 -0.70
N ASN A 282 -11.58 14.81 0.21
CA ASN A 282 -11.43 13.37 -0.11
C ASN A 282 -12.77 12.62 -0.15
N GLU A 283 -13.81 13.13 0.50
CA GLU A 283 -15.17 12.59 0.40
C GLU A 283 -15.86 12.96 -0.92
N GLU A 284 -15.68 14.20 -1.38
CA GLU A 284 -16.32 14.70 -2.61
C GLU A 284 -15.67 14.19 -3.89
N THR A 285 -14.41 13.76 -3.84
CA THR A 285 -13.73 13.15 -4.98
C THR A 285 -14.07 11.67 -5.10
N MET A 286 -15.27 11.35 -5.56
CA MET A 286 -15.52 10.08 -6.26
C MET A 286 -14.73 10.11 -7.57
N THR A 287 -13.50 9.65 -7.54
CA THR A 287 -12.73 9.44 -8.77
C THR A 287 -13.33 8.24 -9.49
N ASN A 288 -14.21 8.52 -10.46
CA ASN A 288 -14.76 7.53 -11.41
C ASN A 288 -13.68 6.98 -12.37
N SER A 289 -12.43 6.96 -11.99
CA SER A 289 -11.36 6.39 -12.79
C SER A 289 -11.12 4.95 -12.34
N LEU A 290 -11.59 3.99 -13.12
CA LEU A 290 -11.24 2.57 -13.00
C LEU A 290 -9.72 2.36 -12.86
N LEU A 291 -8.93 3.23 -13.51
CA LEU A 291 -7.47 3.19 -13.42
C LEU A 291 -6.97 3.61 -12.04
N TYR A 292 -7.59 4.61 -11.42
CA TYR A 292 -7.25 5.07 -10.07
C TYR A 292 -7.59 4.01 -9.02
N ASP A 293 -8.77 3.41 -9.11
CA ASP A 293 -9.18 2.32 -8.21
C ASP A 293 -8.30 1.08 -8.42
N LEU A 294 -7.96 0.76 -9.66
CA LEU A 294 -7.05 -0.34 -9.98
C LEU A 294 -5.66 -0.09 -9.37
N VAL A 295 -5.11 1.11 -9.55
CA VAL A 295 -3.80 1.50 -9.03
C VAL A 295 -3.78 1.48 -7.51
N ASN A 296 -4.74 2.11 -6.83
CA ASN A 296 -4.85 2.05 -5.38
C ASN A 296 -5.03 0.62 -4.89
N GLN A 297 -5.85 -0.16 -5.59
CA GLN A 297 -6.02 -1.57 -5.29
C GLN A 297 -4.76 -2.41 -5.48
N MET A 298 -3.87 -2.09 -6.41
CA MET A 298 -2.64 -2.84 -6.69
C MET A 298 -1.52 -2.56 -5.67
N TYR A 299 -1.46 -1.36 -5.13
CA TYR A 299 -0.36 -0.92 -4.28
C TYR A 299 -0.70 -0.82 -2.79
N THR A 300 -1.96 -0.97 -2.39
CA THR A 300 -2.37 -1.00 -0.98
C THR A 300 -2.29 -2.42 -0.44
N TYR A 301 -1.10 -2.94 -0.20
CA TYR A 301 -0.88 -4.29 0.33
C TYR A 301 -0.28 -4.34 1.73
N HIS A 302 -0.13 -3.19 2.40
CA HIS A 302 0.23 -3.16 3.82
C HIS A 302 -1.03 -3.21 4.67
N ALA A 303 -1.06 -4.13 5.64
CA ALA A 303 -2.16 -4.25 6.60
C ALA A 303 -2.36 -2.97 7.44
N ASP A 304 -1.29 -2.19 7.65
CA ASP A 304 -1.30 -0.92 8.39
C ASP A 304 -1.48 0.32 7.49
N ALA A 305 -1.48 0.16 6.17
CA ALA A 305 -1.75 1.24 5.22
C ALA A 305 -3.23 1.23 4.84
N GLU A 306 -4.08 1.45 5.83
CA GLU A 306 -5.47 1.81 5.61
C GLU A 306 -5.49 3.02 4.67
N SER A 307 -6.25 2.95 3.56
CA SER A 307 -6.32 4.09 2.67
C SER A 307 -6.83 5.28 3.48
N PRO A 308 -6.42 6.51 3.18
CA PRO A 308 -6.98 7.68 3.86
C PRO A 308 -8.52 7.70 3.86
N LYS A 309 -9.13 7.17 2.80
CA LYS A 309 -10.59 7.02 2.68
C LYS A 309 -11.15 5.97 3.65
N ASP A 310 -10.52 4.81 3.78
CA ASP A 310 -10.94 3.76 4.71
C ASP A 310 -10.78 4.23 6.15
N LYS A 311 -9.68 4.94 6.45
CA LYS A 311 -9.47 5.54 7.78
C LYS A 311 -10.49 6.61 8.11
N ILE A 312 -10.82 7.48 7.14
CA ILE A 312 -11.89 8.49 7.30
C ILE A 312 -13.21 7.77 7.52
N PHE A 313 -13.58 6.80 6.69
CA PHE A 313 -14.82 6.05 6.81
C PHE A 313 -14.93 5.30 8.15
N ARG A 314 -13.85 4.67 8.62
CA ARG A 314 -13.85 4.01 9.93
C ARG A 314 -14.07 5.01 11.07
N THR A 315 -13.38 6.13 11.06
CA THR A 315 -13.53 7.15 12.11
C THR A 315 -14.90 7.82 12.07
N GLU A 316 -15.47 8.03 10.88
CA GLU A 316 -16.85 8.47 10.75
C GLU A 316 -17.84 7.42 11.27
N SER A 317 -17.59 6.15 11.00
CA SER A 317 -18.41 5.04 11.53
C SER A 317 -18.37 4.99 13.07
N GLU A 318 -17.19 5.11 13.67
CA GLU A 318 -17.02 5.18 15.12
C GLU A 318 -17.74 6.41 15.72
N ALA A 319 -17.66 7.55 15.05
CA ALA A 319 -18.39 8.76 15.46
C ALA A 319 -19.92 8.56 15.38
N ILE A 320 -20.41 7.95 14.29
CA ILE A 320 -21.84 7.64 14.11
C ILE A 320 -22.33 6.70 15.22
N GLN A 321 -21.60 5.62 15.50
CA GLN A 321 -21.95 4.67 16.57
C GLN A 321 -21.95 5.34 17.95
N THR A 322 -20.97 6.20 18.23
CA THR A 322 -20.87 6.93 19.49
C THR A 322 -22.05 7.88 19.67
N LEU A 323 -22.46 8.61 18.62
CA LEU A 323 -23.61 9.51 18.66
C LEU A 323 -24.93 8.74 18.79
N ALA A 324 -25.05 7.64 18.04
CA ALA A 324 -26.23 6.78 18.09
C ALA A 324 -26.46 6.11 19.47
N ALA A 325 -25.37 5.85 20.20
CA ALA A 325 -25.46 5.30 21.55
C ALA A 325 -25.78 6.35 22.65
N LYS A 326 -25.54 7.63 22.36
CA LYS A 326 -25.61 8.69 23.35
C LYS A 326 -27.03 9.22 23.59
N GLU A 327 -27.79 9.47 22.52
CA GLU A 327 -29.09 10.12 22.56
C GLU A 327 -29.95 9.81 21.32
N ASN A 328 -31.26 10.04 21.44
CA ASN A 328 -32.16 9.94 20.30
C ASN A 328 -31.73 10.92 19.20
N CYS A 329 -31.49 10.45 18.01
CA CYS A 329 -30.94 11.31 16.95
C CYS A 329 -31.45 10.94 15.54
N VAL A 330 -31.38 11.95 14.67
CA VAL A 330 -31.57 11.82 13.21
C VAL A 330 -30.24 12.08 12.56
N ILE A 331 -29.76 11.12 11.81
CA ILE A 331 -28.46 11.18 11.08
C ILE A 331 -28.74 11.17 9.59
N VAL A 332 -28.18 12.14 8.85
CA VAL A 332 -28.43 12.29 7.41
C VAL A 332 -27.18 12.01 6.61
N GLY A 333 -27.28 11.02 5.71
CA GLY A 333 -26.19 10.60 4.83
C GLY A 333 -25.12 9.77 5.54
N ARG A 334 -23.86 9.82 5.00
CA ARG A 334 -22.66 9.20 5.59
C ARG A 334 -22.74 7.68 5.75
N ALA A 335 -23.55 7.02 4.93
CA ALA A 335 -23.81 5.59 5.05
C ALA A 335 -24.24 5.15 6.47
N ALA A 336 -24.90 6.06 7.22
CA ALA A 336 -25.35 5.78 8.58
C ALA A 336 -26.31 4.60 8.65
N ASP A 337 -27.13 4.39 7.61
CA ASP A 337 -27.98 3.22 7.43
C ASP A 337 -27.21 1.90 7.30
N TYR A 338 -25.98 1.95 6.77
CA TYR A 338 -25.07 0.80 6.69
C TYR A 338 -24.34 0.56 8.00
N VAL A 339 -23.81 1.64 8.61
CA VAL A 339 -23.01 1.59 9.85
C VAL A 339 -23.83 1.13 11.06
N LEU A 340 -25.14 1.44 11.07
CA LEU A 340 -26.06 1.15 12.18
C LEU A 340 -26.93 -0.10 11.94
N ARG A 341 -26.59 -0.94 10.96
CA ARG A 341 -27.34 -2.18 10.66
C ARG A 341 -27.21 -3.29 11.70
N GLU A 342 -26.17 -3.24 12.52
CA GLU A 342 -25.92 -4.13 13.64
C GLU A 342 -26.39 -3.49 14.95
#